data_95ca9297ffc7f11fd4e4d4e033847930
#
_entry.id   95ca9297ffc7f11fd4e4d4e033847930
#
_cell.length_a   1.000
_cell.length_b   1.000
_cell.length_c   1.000
_cell.angle_alpha   90.00
_cell.angle_beta   90.00
_cell.angle_gamma   90.00
#
_symmetry.space_group_name_H-M   'P 1'
#
loop_
_entity.id
_entity.type
_entity.pdbx_description
1 polymer ?
#
loop_
_entity_poly.entity_id
_entity_poly.type
_entity_poly.pdbx_seq_one_letter_code
_entity_poly.pdbx_strand_id
1 'polypeptide(L)'
;SVKDTLKQTDNILSVYFYSPTKFIADAFAKAPTRGTEDAMNGFVHIRKAHCMFGWDWGAHLPDAGIWRPVSLLGIDTARIDSVEILQHHGQDSVELDIKPEIEFVRKYIGSGSETGQLSVKVRVVDPVGNEIINRILNEDITKNIHIDNPQLWWPRGYGEQNLYTVSVDLVKDDGTVVDNWTRKIGLRTITMDRTKDKWGERFATCVNGVNIFAMGADYIPEDHLLGRVTPET
;
A
#
# COMPACT_ATOMS: atom_id res chain seq x y z
N SER A 1 -13.27 -10.75 13.26
CA SER A 1 -14.58 -11.12 12.71
C SER A 1 -15.69 -10.69 13.65
N VAL A 2 -16.77 -10.11 13.09
CA VAL A 2 -17.99 -9.70 13.84
C VAL A 2 -19.19 -10.59 13.51
N LYS A 3 -18.96 -11.71 12.82
CA LYS A 3 -20.00 -12.61 12.31
C LYS A 3 -20.99 -13.05 13.41
N ASP A 4 -20.47 -13.43 14.57
CA ASP A 4 -21.28 -13.99 15.65
C ASP A 4 -22.03 -12.92 16.45
N THR A 5 -21.76 -11.64 16.21
CA THR A 5 -22.40 -10.49 16.89
C THR A 5 -23.40 -9.76 16.01
N LEU A 6 -23.43 -10.05 14.70
CA LEU A 6 -24.35 -9.42 13.77
C LEU A 6 -25.76 -9.98 13.90
N LYS A 7 -26.72 -9.07 13.90
CA LYS A 7 -28.16 -9.35 13.80
C LYS A 7 -28.62 -9.16 12.35
N GLN A 8 -29.82 -9.64 12.00
CA GLN A 8 -30.40 -9.40 10.69
C GLN A 8 -30.69 -7.93 10.42
N THR A 9 -31.10 -7.19 11.44
CA THR A 9 -31.40 -5.76 11.36
C THR A 9 -30.89 -5.04 12.62
N ASP A 10 -30.90 -3.71 12.58
CA ASP A 10 -30.65 -2.84 13.72
C ASP A 10 -29.31 -3.06 14.43
N ASN A 11 -28.26 -3.30 13.64
CA ASN A 11 -26.90 -3.37 14.17
C ASN A 11 -26.39 -1.97 14.53
N ILE A 12 -25.78 -1.86 15.72
CA ILE A 12 -25.18 -0.62 16.21
C ILE A 12 -23.68 -0.83 16.34
N LEU A 13 -22.89 0.03 15.69
CA LEU A 13 -21.45 0.14 15.87
C LEU A 13 -21.15 1.34 16.79
N SER A 14 -20.59 1.07 17.97
CA SER A 14 -20.12 2.11 18.89
C SER A 14 -18.60 2.17 18.88
N VAL A 15 -18.05 3.36 18.65
CA VAL A 15 -16.61 3.60 18.65
C VAL A 15 -16.29 4.65 19.71
N TYR A 16 -15.40 4.32 20.63
CA TYR A 16 -14.94 5.23 21.67
C TYR A 16 -13.50 5.67 21.39
N PHE A 17 -13.30 6.98 21.27
CA PHE A 17 -11.98 7.57 21.06
C PHE A 17 -11.41 8.08 22.39
N TYR A 18 -10.29 7.53 22.80
CA TYR A 18 -9.54 8.05 23.96
C TYR A 18 -8.83 9.34 23.58
N SER A 19 -8.68 10.24 24.57
CA SER A 19 -7.99 11.51 24.36
C SER A 19 -6.51 11.26 23.98
N PRO A 20 -6.06 11.70 22.79
CA PRO A 20 -4.66 11.58 22.39
C PRO A 20 -3.73 12.40 23.31
N THR A 21 -4.17 13.56 23.75
CA THR A 21 -3.37 14.44 24.62
C THR A 21 -3.13 13.82 26.01
N LYS A 22 -4.16 13.20 26.59
CA LYS A 22 -4.01 12.48 27.86
C LYS A 22 -3.09 11.26 27.69
N PHE A 23 -3.26 10.50 26.62
CA PHE A 23 -2.41 9.33 26.34
C PHE A 23 -0.93 9.70 26.24
N ILE A 24 -0.59 10.75 25.45
CA ILE A 24 0.81 11.16 25.30
C ILE A 24 1.41 11.73 26.59
N ALA A 25 0.62 12.44 27.39
CA ALA A 25 1.08 12.97 28.69
C ALA A 25 1.41 11.83 29.67
N ASP A 26 0.54 10.84 29.77
CA ASP A 26 0.74 9.67 30.64
C ASP A 26 1.94 8.82 30.16
N ALA A 27 2.13 8.67 28.85
CA ALA A 27 3.25 7.94 28.28
C ALA A 27 4.59 8.69 28.48
N PHE A 28 4.60 10.01 28.27
CA PHE A 28 5.77 10.85 28.49
C PHE A 28 6.21 10.87 29.96
N ALA A 29 5.26 10.92 30.89
CA ALA A 29 5.57 10.86 32.31
C ALA A 29 6.26 9.55 32.73
N LYS A 30 5.94 8.43 32.06
CA LYS A 30 6.56 7.12 32.30
C LYS A 30 7.89 6.95 31.62
N ALA A 31 8.03 7.49 30.41
CA ALA A 31 9.22 7.35 29.57
C ALA A 31 9.43 8.65 28.78
N PRO A 32 10.09 9.66 29.36
CA PRO A 32 10.37 10.92 28.67
C PRO A 32 11.18 10.67 27.39
N THR A 33 10.70 11.22 26.28
CA THR A 33 11.35 11.11 24.96
C THR A 33 11.64 12.49 24.41
N ARG A 34 12.71 12.60 23.65
CA ARG A 34 13.04 13.84 22.94
C ARG A 34 12.11 14.03 21.76
N GLY A 35 11.55 15.22 21.61
CA GLY A 35 10.76 15.67 20.47
C GLY A 35 11.21 17.04 20.00
N THR A 36 10.39 17.72 19.23
CA THR A 36 10.58 19.15 18.91
C THR A 36 9.94 20.03 19.99
N GLU A 37 10.51 21.21 20.22
CA GLU A 37 10.00 22.17 21.21
C GLU A 37 8.67 22.82 20.77
N ASP A 38 8.40 22.84 19.46
CA ASP A 38 7.19 23.41 18.89
C ASP A 38 5.96 22.50 19.03
N ALA A 39 6.15 21.24 19.41
CA ALA A 39 5.06 20.28 19.55
C ALA A 39 4.78 19.91 21.02
N MET A 40 3.59 19.36 21.26
CA MET A 40 3.20 18.87 22.58
C MET A 40 4.14 17.76 23.06
N ASN A 41 4.63 17.82 24.28
CA ASN A 41 5.47 16.79 24.88
C ASN A 41 4.81 15.41 24.78
N GLY A 42 5.59 14.41 24.38
CA GLY A 42 5.13 13.03 24.29
C GLY A 42 4.42 12.67 22.98
N PHE A 43 4.32 13.59 22.01
CA PHE A 43 3.66 13.32 20.73
C PHE A 43 4.26 12.12 19.98
N VAL A 44 5.52 11.79 20.20
CA VAL A 44 6.21 10.63 19.61
C VAL A 44 5.73 9.27 20.13
N HIS A 45 4.95 9.24 21.23
CA HIS A 45 4.41 8.01 21.80
C HIS A 45 3.14 7.52 21.10
N ILE A 46 2.57 8.29 20.19
CA ILE A 46 1.35 7.90 19.47
C ILE A 46 1.58 7.91 17.95
N ARG A 47 1.04 6.90 17.28
CA ARG A 47 1.04 6.85 15.81
C ARG A 47 -0.09 7.68 15.24
N LYS A 48 0.12 8.98 15.18
CA LYS A 48 -0.80 9.97 14.63
C LYS A 48 0.01 10.99 13.85
N ALA A 49 -0.59 11.74 12.94
CA ALA A 49 0.08 12.79 12.19
C ALA A 49 0.67 13.81 13.17
N HIS A 50 2.00 13.94 13.21
CA HIS A 50 2.70 14.73 14.22
C HIS A 50 2.39 16.22 14.11
N CYS A 51 2.12 16.74 12.91
CA CYS A 51 1.71 18.12 12.69
C CYS A 51 0.47 18.53 13.49
N MET A 52 -0.41 17.59 13.87
CA MET A 52 -1.58 17.87 14.70
C MET A 52 -1.22 18.25 16.15
N PHE A 53 -0.04 17.87 16.61
CA PHE A 53 0.46 18.20 17.96
C PHE A 53 1.19 19.54 18.03
N GLY A 54 1.23 20.27 16.92
CA GLY A 54 1.84 21.58 16.81
C GLY A 54 3.17 21.59 16.07
N TRP A 55 3.49 22.75 15.55
CA TRP A 55 4.74 23.12 14.90
C TRP A 55 4.87 24.64 14.97
N ASP A 56 6.00 25.24 14.53
CA ASP A 56 6.21 26.69 14.49
C ASP A 56 5.18 27.47 13.63
N TRP A 57 4.56 26.77 12.65
CA TRP A 57 3.54 27.32 11.75
C TRP A 57 2.10 26.91 12.12
N GLY A 58 1.89 26.11 13.15
CA GLY A 58 0.60 25.48 13.36
C GLY A 58 0.15 25.28 14.81
N ALA A 59 -1.16 25.24 15.00
CA ALA A 59 -1.78 25.06 16.29
C ALA A 59 -1.70 23.62 16.82
N HIS A 60 -1.82 23.44 18.13
CA HIS A 60 -1.88 22.15 18.81
C HIS A 60 -3.32 21.63 18.83
N LEU A 61 -3.74 20.93 17.75
CA LEU A 61 -5.12 20.46 17.54
C LEU A 61 -5.16 18.95 17.25
N PRO A 62 -4.68 18.08 18.15
CA PRO A 62 -4.74 16.64 17.94
C PRO A 62 -6.18 16.14 18.10
N ASP A 63 -6.92 16.08 17.01
CA ASP A 63 -8.28 15.54 16.95
C ASP A 63 -8.29 13.99 17.08
N ALA A 64 -9.47 13.41 17.19
CA ALA A 64 -9.69 11.98 17.10
C ALA A 64 -11.07 11.72 16.51
N GLY A 65 -11.14 10.81 15.54
CA GLY A 65 -12.41 10.50 14.86
C GLY A 65 -12.25 9.51 13.73
N ILE A 66 -13.38 9.12 13.16
CA ILE A 66 -13.44 8.33 11.93
C ILE A 66 -13.34 9.31 10.75
N TRP A 67 -12.20 9.34 10.07
CA TRP A 67 -11.94 10.24 8.95
C TRP A 67 -11.92 9.56 7.58
N ARG A 68 -12.05 8.24 7.56
CA ARG A 68 -12.17 7.43 6.35
C ARG A 68 -13.44 6.59 6.41
N PRO A 69 -13.97 6.14 5.26
CA PRO A 69 -15.14 5.26 5.24
C PRO A 69 -14.93 4.01 6.09
N VAL A 70 -15.98 3.59 6.78
CA VAL A 70 -16.04 2.31 7.49
C VAL A 70 -16.97 1.40 6.69
N SER A 71 -16.51 0.20 6.38
CA SER A 71 -17.29 -0.80 5.66
C SER A 71 -17.34 -2.10 6.42
N LEU A 72 -18.44 -2.82 6.26
CA LEU A 72 -18.58 -4.19 6.68
C LEU A 72 -18.40 -5.09 5.45
N LEU A 73 -17.36 -5.91 5.48
CA LEU A 73 -17.04 -6.82 4.39
C LEU A 73 -17.58 -8.22 4.69
N GLY A 74 -18.49 -8.72 3.83
CA GLY A 74 -18.93 -10.11 3.84
C GLY A 74 -18.04 -10.96 2.93
N ILE A 75 -17.48 -12.04 3.48
CA ILE A 75 -16.65 -12.97 2.74
C ILE A 75 -17.26 -14.36 2.85
N ASP A 76 -17.69 -14.93 1.71
CA ASP A 76 -18.34 -16.24 1.70
C ASP A 76 -17.35 -17.40 1.59
N THR A 77 -16.31 -17.25 0.78
CA THR A 77 -15.36 -18.33 0.45
C THR A 77 -13.93 -17.94 0.81
N ALA A 78 -13.41 -16.94 0.12
CA ALA A 78 -12.05 -16.43 0.29
C ALA A 78 -11.96 -14.99 -0.22
N ARG A 79 -10.87 -14.27 0.15
CA ARG A 79 -10.52 -12.96 -0.41
C ARG A 79 -9.03 -12.86 -0.68
N ILE A 80 -8.66 -11.96 -1.55
CA ILE A 80 -7.27 -11.54 -1.74
C ILE A 80 -6.97 -10.46 -0.69
N ASP A 81 -6.17 -10.80 0.31
CA ASP A 81 -5.79 -9.85 1.36
C ASP A 81 -4.78 -8.84 0.86
N SER A 82 -3.75 -9.33 0.18
CA SER A 82 -2.70 -8.51 -0.43
C SER A 82 -2.12 -9.18 -1.68
N VAL A 83 -1.41 -8.38 -2.50
CA VAL A 83 -0.61 -8.90 -3.62
C VAL A 83 0.76 -8.25 -3.57
N GLU A 84 1.79 -9.05 -3.36
CA GLU A 84 3.18 -8.63 -3.51
C GLU A 84 3.59 -8.76 -4.97
N ILE A 85 4.25 -7.74 -5.52
CA ILE A 85 4.81 -7.78 -6.88
C ILE A 85 6.28 -7.41 -6.80
N LEU A 86 7.15 -8.37 -7.06
CA LEU A 86 8.59 -8.14 -7.16
C LEU A 86 8.98 -7.99 -8.63
N GLN A 87 9.92 -7.09 -8.90
CA GLN A 87 10.42 -6.82 -10.25
C GLN A 87 11.89 -7.23 -10.34
N HIS A 88 12.21 -8.07 -11.30
CA HIS A 88 13.58 -8.49 -11.61
C HIS A 88 13.95 -7.92 -12.98
N HIS A 89 14.78 -6.88 -12.98
CA HIS A 89 15.18 -6.17 -14.19
C HIS A 89 16.42 -6.83 -14.83
N GLY A 90 16.25 -7.29 -16.09
CA GLY A 90 17.33 -7.66 -16.99
C GLY A 90 17.82 -6.49 -17.84
N GLN A 91 18.61 -6.77 -18.89
CA GLN A 91 19.09 -5.75 -19.81
C GLN A 91 17.94 -5.16 -20.64
N ASP A 92 17.12 -6.02 -21.27
CA ASP A 92 16.02 -5.66 -22.15
C ASP A 92 14.70 -6.32 -21.74
N SER A 93 14.58 -6.73 -20.48
CA SER A 93 13.40 -7.42 -19.99
C SER A 93 13.15 -7.15 -18.51
N VAL A 94 11.91 -7.36 -18.08
CA VAL A 94 11.53 -7.39 -16.67
C VAL A 94 10.72 -8.66 -16.40
N GLU A 95 11.09 -9.36 -15.34
CA GLU A 95 10.30 -10.47 -14.81
C GLU A 95 9.50 -9.98 -13.59
N LEU A 96 8.20 -10.26 -13.59
CA LEU A 96 7.33 -9.99 -12.46
C LEU A 96 7.03 -11.27 -11.70
N ASP A 97 7.31 -11.23 -10.40
CA ASP A 97 6.94 -12.27 -9.45
C ASP A 97 5.72 -11.80 -8.67
N ILE A 98 4.54 -12.37 -8.97
CA ILE A 98 3.25 -11.93 -8.42
C ILE A 98 2.78 -12.96 -7.38
N LYS A 99 2.70 -12.52 -6.12
CA LYS A 99 2.37 -13.37 -4.97
C LYS A 99 1.11 -12.85 -4.28
N PRO A 100 -0.07 -13.37 -4.60
CA PRO A 100 -1.28 -13.07 -3.87
C PRO A 100 -1.29 -13.79 -2.51
N GLU A 101 -1.67 -13.07 -1.47
CA GLU A 101 -2.01 -13.63 -0.17
C GLU A 101 -3.52 -13.80 -0.08
N ILE A 102 -3.98 -15.05 0.11
CA ILE A 102 -5.39 -15.40 0.09
C ILE A 102 -5.84 -15.78 1.50
N GLU A 103 -6.85 -15.08 1.99
CA GLU A 103 -7.52 -15.39 3.25
C GLU A 103 -8.78 -16.22 2.98
N PHE A 104 -8.80 -17.45 3.51
CA PHE A 104 -9.96 -18.35 3.41
C PHE A 104 -10.88 -18.20 4.62
N VAL A 105 -12.19 -18.33 4.39
CA VAL A 105 -13.15 -18.45 5.49
C VAL A 105 -12.96 -19.79 6.19
N ARG A 106 -12.81 -19.78 7.52
CA ARG A 106 -12.51 -20.98 8.34
C ARG A 106 -13.41 -22.19 8.10
N LYS A 107 -14.65 -21.99 7.66
CA LYS A 107 -15.59 -23.07 7.28
C LYS A 107 -15.01 -23.99 6.20
N TYR A 108 -14.06 -23.49 5.41
CA TYR A 108 -13.48 -24.20 4.28
C TYR A 108 -12.10 -24.81 4.58
N ILE A 109 -11.55 -24.52 5.78
CA ILE A 109 -10.28 -25.11 6.23
C ILE A 109 -10.63 -26.41 6.96
N GLY A 110 -10.62 -27.54 6.29
CA GLY A 110 -10.75 -28.87 6.91
C GLY A 110 -11.99 -29.71 6.60
N SER A 111 -12.97 -29.21 5.88
CA SER A 111 -14.01 -30.04 5.29
C SER A 111 -13.63 -30.35 3.84
N GLY A 112 -13.07 -31.52 3.60
CA GLY A 112 -12.86 -31.98 2.23
C GLY A 112 -14.14 -31.80 1.43
N SER A 113 -14.03 -31.18 0.24
CA SER A 113 -14.87 -31.34 -0.92
C SER A 113 -16.08 -30.46 -1.20
N GLU A 114 -16.37 -29.36 -0.52
CA GLU A 114 -17.45 -28.49 -1.02
C GLU A 114 -16.98 -27.13 -1.60
N THR A 115 -15.70 -26.85 -1.56
CA THR A 115 -15.13 -25.72 -2.30
C THR A 115 -14.55 -26.26 -3.58
N GLY A 116 -15.18 -26.00 -4.72
CA GLY A 116 -14.50 -26.10 -6.01
C GLY A 116 -13.12 -25.49 -5.90
N GLN A 117 -12.12 -26.09 -6.54
CA GLN A 117 -10.75 -25.63 -6.49
C GLN A 117 -10.70 -24.17 -6.91
N LEU A 118 -10.16 -23.29 -6.04
CA LEU A 118 -9.96 -21.89 -6.39
C LEU A 118 -8.64 -21.77 -7.14
N SER A 119 -8.69 -21.03 -8.24
CA SER A 119 -7.53 -20.73 -9.06
C SER A 119 -7.25 -19.23 -9.03
N VAL A 120 -5.98 -18.88 -9.18
CA VAL A 120 -5.56 -17.49 -9.33
C VAL A 120 -5.36 -17.20 -10.81
N LYS A 121 -6.10 -16.23 -11.34
CA LYS A 121 -5.95 -15.75 -12.70
C LYS A 121 -5.25 -14.38 -12.68
N VAL A 122 -4.17 -14.24 -13.45
CA VAL A 122 -3.43 -12.99 -13.57
C VAL A 122 -3.57 -12.43 -14.98
N ARG A 123 -3.79 -11.13 -15.04
CA ARG A 123 -3.81 -10.34 -16.26
C ARG A 123 -2.86 -9.15 -16.11
N VAL A 124 -2.01 -8.94 -17.12
CA VAL A 124 -1.12 -7.78 -17.22
C VAL A 124 -1.38 -7.05 -18.53
N VAL A 125 -1.59 -5.74 -18.43
CA VAL A 125 -1.83 -4.86 -19.58
C VAL A 125 -0.75 -3.80 -19.59
N ASP A 126 -0.18 -3.52 -20.76
CA ASP A 126 0.85 -2.51 -20.95
C ASP A 126 0.30 -1.07 -20.87
N PRO A 127 1.17 -0.04 -20.87
CA PRO A 127 0.75 1.36 -20.77
C PRO A 127 -0.14 1.86 -21.92
N VAL A 128 -0.11 1.20 -23.08
CA VAL A 128 -0.92 1.58 -24.26
C VAL A 128 -2.18 0.73 -24.42
N GLY A 129 -2.42 -0.22 -23.51
CA GLY A 129 -3.64 -1.02 -23.42
C GLY A 129 -3.57 -2.41 -24.05
N ASN A 130 -2.39 -2.87 -24.51
CA ASN A 130 -2.24 -4.25 -24.99
C ASN A 130 -2.15 -5.24 -23.84
N GLU A 131 -2.85 -6.35 -23.98
CA GLU A 131 -2.77 -7.45 -23.02
C GLU A 131 -1.48 -8.26 -23.27
N ILE A 132 -0.59 -8.28 -22.25
CA ILE A 132 0.66 -9.07 -22.30
C ILE A 132 0.39 -10.49 -21.84
N ILE A 133 -0.37 -10.64 -20.75
CA ILE A 133 -0.70 -11.93 -20.13
C ILE A 133 -2.13 -11.91 -19.63
N ASN A 134 -2.79 -13.08 -19.79
CA ASN A 134 -4.10 -13.37 -19.23
C ASN A 134 -4.20 -14.89 -19.06
N ARG A 135 -3.81 -15.39 -17.87
CA ARG A 135 -3.77 -16.83 -17.63
C ARG A 135 -4.05 -17.19 -16.16
N ILE A 136 -4.51 -18.42 -15.96
CA ILE A 136 -4.58 -19.03 -14.63
C ILE A 136 -3.16 -19.42 -14.20
N LEU A 137 -2.79 -19.05 -12.97
CA LEU A 137 -1.56 -19.49 -12.33
C LEU A 137 -1.84 -20.81 -11.60
N ASN A 138 -1.06 -21.84 -11.90
CA ASN A 138 -1.01 -23.07 -11.12
C ASN A 138 0.00 -22.89 -9.96
N GLU A 139 -0.04 -23.77 -8.96
CA GLU A 139 0.74 -23.65 -7.70
C GLU A 139 2.26 -23.36 -7.88
N ASP A 140 2.84 -23.73 -9.01
CA ASP A 140 4.25 -23.47 -9.35
C ASP A 140 4.49 -22.15 -10.09
N ILE A 141 3.48 -21.33 -10.37
CA ILE A 141 3.58 -20.19 -11.28
C ILE A 141 3.41 -18.85 -10.55
N THR A 142 3.96 -18.72 -9.38
CA THR A 142 4.29 -17.40 -8.82
C THR A 142 5.50 -16.78 -9.54
N LYS A 143 6.11 -17.51 -10.47
CA LYS A 143 7.38 -17.16 -11.07
C LYS A 143 7.23 -16.84 -12.54
N ASN A 144 7.67 -15.63 -12.89
CA ASN A 144 8.12 -15.20 -14.21
C ASN A 144 7.02 -14.84 -15.21
N ILE A 145 6.33 -13.73 -14.94
CA ILE A 145 5.70 -12.99 -16.02
C ILE A 145 6.81 -12.19 -16.69
N HIS A 146 7.26 -12.67 -17.84
CA HIS A 146 8.31 -12.05 -18.61
C HIS A 146 7.75 -10.95 -19.52
N ILE A 147 8.38 -9.78 -19.50
CA ILE A 147 8.03 -8.63 -20.33
C ILE A 147 9.28 -8.22 -21.09
N ASP A 148 9.28 -8.46 -22.41
CA ASP A 148 10.35 -8.04 -23.31
C ASP A 148 10.23 -6.55 -23.64
N ASN A 149 11.35 -5.87 -23.75
CA ASN A 149 11.46 -4.46 -24.12
C ASN A 149 10.45 -3.57 -23.39
N PRO A 150 10.45 -3.58 -22.02
CA PRO A 150 9.43 -2.93 -21.22
C PRO A 150 9.50 -1.41 -21.39
N GLN A 151 8.32 -0.77 -21.41
CA GLN A 151 8.21 0.68 -21.30
C GLN A 151 8.45 1.07 -19.84
N LEU A 152 9.68 1.49 -19.51
CA LEU A 152 10.05 1.83 -18.15
C LEU A 152 9.33 3.11 -17.67
N TRP A 153 9.05 3.14 -16.38
CA TRP A 153 8.60 4.34 -15.70
C TRP A 153 9.79 5.25 -15.36
N TRP A 154 9.66 6.52 -15.65
CA TRP A 154 10.65 7.54 -15.32
C TRP A 154 10.05 8.64 -14.45
N PRO A 155 10.85 9.29 -13.57
CA PRO A 155 10.42 10.49 -12.91
C PRO A 155 10.22 11.63 -13.90
N ARG A 156 9.38 12.58 -13.53
CA ARG A 156 9.07 13.74 -14.34
C ARG A 156 10.34 14.47 -14.78
N GLY A 157 10.44 14.81 -16.06
CA GLY A 157 11.59 15.44 -16.67
C GLY A 157 12.69 14.48 -17.18
N TYR A 158 12.57 13.17 -16.90
CA TYR A 158 13.53 12.14 -17.37
C TYR A 158 12.91 11.16 -18.38
N GLY A 159 11.60 11.18 -18.53
CA GLY A 159 10.87 10.32 -19.46
C GLY A 159 9.39 10.19 -19.07
N GLU A 160 8.73 9.19 -19.67
CA GLU A 160 7.30 8.95 -19.48
C GLU A 160 7.00 8.18 -18.20
N GLN A 161 5.88 8.49 -17.55
CA GLN A 161 5.40 7.77 -16.36
C GLN A 161 4.55 6.55 -16.75
N ASN A 162 5.16 5.63 -17.50
CA ASN A 162 4.50 4.42 -17.99
C ASN A 162 4.00 3.53 -16.85
N LEU A 163 2.72 3.15 -16.90
CA LEU A 163 2.10 2.31 -15.87
C LEU A 163 1.44 1.08 -16.49
N TYR A 164 1.86 -0.09 -16.03
CA TYR A 164 1.24 -1.37 -16.34
C TYR A 164 0.08 -1.62 -15.38
N THR A 165 -1.02 -2.16 -15.89
CA THR A 165 -2.14 -2.58 -15.03
C THR A 165 -2.00 -4.07 -14.77
N VAL A 166 -1.90 -4.43 -13.49
CA VAL A 166 -1.89 -5.82 -13.02
C VAL A 166 -3.20 -6.11 -12.31
N SER A 167 -3.91 -7.14 -12.79
CA SER A 167 -5.13 -7.65 -12.16
C SER A 167 -4.91 -9.09 -11.72
N VAL A 168 -5.41 -9.41 -10.53
CA VAL A 168 -5.40 -10.76 -9.95
C VAL A 168 -6.84 -11.10 -9.58
N ASP A 169 -7.38 -12.13 -10.20
CA ASP A 169 -8.72 -12.64 -9.93
C ASP A 169 -8.62 -13.99 -9.21
N LEU A 170 -9.40 -14.15 -8.16
CA LEU A 170 -9.64 -15.44 -7.53
C LEU A 170 -10.89 -16.06 -8.16
N VAL A 171 -10.72 -17.16 -8.86
CA VAL A 171 -11.78 -17.75 -9.69
C VAL A 171 -12.11 -19.19 -9.29
N LYS A 172 -13.37 -19.57 -9.40
CA LYS A 172 -13.83 -20.96 -9.28
C LYS A 172 -13.66 -21.72 -10.60
N ASP A 173 -13.82 -23.04 -10.56
CA ASP A 173 -13.74 -23.90 -11.75
C ASP A 173 -14.79 -23.56 -12.83
N ASP A 174 -15.93 -23.00 -12.42
CA ASP A 174 -16.99 -22.53 -13.33
C ASP A 174 -16.70 -21.13 -13.94
N GLY A 175 -15.55 -20.54 -13.61
CA GLY A 175 -15.14 -19.21 -14.05
C GLY A 175 -15.71 -18.06 -13.22
N THR A 176 -16.49 -18.33 -12.17
CA THR A 176 -17.02 -17.28 -11.28
C THR A 176 -15.87 -16.59 -10.52
N VAL A 177 -15.79 -15.28 -10.63
CA VAL A 177 -14.84 -14.46 -9.87
C VAL A 177 -15.34 -14.32 -8.43
N VAL A 178 -14.53 -14.77 -7.47
CA VAL A 178 -14.81 -14.69 -6.03
C VAL A 178 -14.34 -13.36 -5.46
N ASP A 179 -13.15 -12.93 -5.89
CA ASP A 179 -12.55 -11.66 -5.48
C ASP A 179 -11.59 -11.15 -6.57
N ASN A 180 -11.34 -9.86 -6.59
CA ASN A 180 -10.48 -9.19 -7.55
C ASN A 180 -9.57 -8.16 -6.88
N TRP A 181 -8.33 -8.14 -7.30
CA TRP A 181 -7.37 -7.10 -6.96
C TRP A 181 -6.79 -6.50 -8.24
N THR A 182 -6.72 -5.17 -8.33
CA THR A 182 -6.14 -4.46 -9.48
C THR A 182 -5.32 -3.26 -9.04
N ARG A 183 -4.11 -3.11 -9.60
CA ARG A 183 -3.21 -1.98 -9.36
C ARG A 183 -2.45 -1.61 -10.63
N LYS A 184 -2.09 -0.33 -10.70
CA LYS A 184 -1.12 0.16 -11.68
C LYS A 184 0.26 0.19 -11.05
N ILE A 185 1.27 -0.31 -11.78
CA ILE A 185 2.66 -0.35 -11.37
C ILE A 185 3.56 0.27 -12.43
N GLY A 186 4.59 0.98 -12.00
CA GLY A 186 5.67 1.43 -12.88
C GLY A 186 6.82 0.44 -12.85
N LEU A 187 7.31 0.01 -14.00
CA LEU A 187 8.50 -0.84 -14.09
C LEU A 187 9.75 0.04 -14.00
N ARG A 188 10.48 -0.05 -12.90
CA ARG A 188 11.66 0.76 -12.64
C ARG A 188 12.58 0.14 -11.61
N THR A 189 13.86 0.48 -11.69
CA THR A 189 14.80 0.31 -10.58
C THR A 189 15.03 1.65 -9.90
N ILE A 190 15.15 1.65 -8.56
CA ILE A 190 15.57 2.81 -7.79
C ILE A 190 16.67 2.34 -6.84
N THR A 191 17.85 2.94 -6.96
CA THR A 191 19.01 2.63 -6.13
C THR A 191 19.68 3.91 -5.64
N MET A 192 20.53 3.79 -4.64
CA MET A 192 21.38 4.88 -4.18
C MET A 192 22.80 4.66 -4.69
N ASP A 193 23.33 5.61 -5.47
CA ASP A 193 24.73 5.64 -5.81
C ASP A 193 25.55 6.13 -4.59
N ARG A 194 26.30 5.21 -4.01
CA ARG A 194 27.19 5.43 -2.87
C ARG A 194 28.66 5.22 -3.22
N THR A 195 29.02 5.46 -4.47
CA THR A 195 30.39 5.32 -4.95
C THR A 195 31.31 6.27 -4.21
N LYS A 196 32.44 5.73 -3.71
CA LYS A 196 33.47 6.52 -3.03
C LYS A 196 34.40 7.19 -4.05
N ASP A 197 34.77 8.41 -3.76
CA ASP A 197 35.80 9.16 -4.48
C ASP A 197 36.83 9.77 -3.50
N LYS A 198 37.72 10.59 -4.01
CA LYS A 198 38.75 11.24 -3.16
C LYS A 198 38.19 12.25 -2.16
N TRP A 199 36.94 12.66 -2.30
CA TRP A 199 36.28 13.65 -1.44
C TRP A 199 35.36 13.00 -0.41
N GLY A 200 34.98 11.74 -0.61
CA GLY A 200 34.08 11.02 0.28
C GLY A 200 33.21 9.99 -0.45
N GLU A 201 31.96 9.93 -0.08
CA GLU A 201 30.98 8.99 -0.63
C GLU A 201 29.82 9.77 -1.25
N ARG A 202 29.44 9.39 -2.46
CA ARG A 202 28.26 9.94 -3.14
C ARG A 202 26.99 9.57 -2.38
N PHE A 203 25.98 10.39 -2.56
CA PHE A 203 24.62 10.11 -2.09
C PHE A 203 23.66 10.62 -3.16
N ALA A 204 23.49 9.84 -4.22
CA ALA A 204 22.69 10.22 -5.37
C ALA A 204 21.62 9.17 -5.68
N THR A 205 20.41 9.60 -5.96
CA THR A 205 19.33 8.74 -6.43
C THR A 205 19.60 8.31 -7.87
N CYS A 206 19.55 7.01 -8.13
CA CYS A 206 19.71 6.42 -9.44
C CYS A 206 18.41 5.72 -9.84
N VAL A 207 17.80 6.13 -10.94
CA VAL A 207 16.59 5.51 -11.51
C VAL A 207 16.95 4.87 -12.85
N ASN A 208 16.62 3.60 -13.02
CA ASN A 208 16.91 2.83 -14.24
C ASN A 208 18.37 2.97 -14.70
N GLY A 209 19.32 2.97 -13.76
CA GLY A 209 20.75 3.12 -14.04
C GLY A 209 21.23 4.55 -14.29
N VAL A 210 20.37 5.56 -14.26
CA VAL A 210 20.69 6.97 -14.48
C VAL A 210 20.63 7.74 -13.17
N ASN A 211 21.72 8.42 -12.81
CA ASN A 211 21.72 9.33 -11.67
C ASN A 211 20.85 10.54 -11.97
N ILE A 212 19.91 10.82 -11.08
CA ILE A 212 18.98 11.94 -11.22
C ILE A 212 19.21 12.98 -10.14
N PHE A 213 18.87 14.22 -10.42
CA PHE A 213 18.70 15.24 -9.39
C PHE A 213 17.29 15.08 -8.78
N ALA A 214 17.22 14.61 -7.54
CA ALA A 214 15.96 14.42 -6.83
C ALA A 214 15.42 15.78 -6.36
N MET A 215 14.76 16.51 -7.27
CA MET A 215 14.08 17.75 -6.94
C MET A 215 12.93 17.48 -5.99
N GLY A 216 12.87 18.26 -4.92
CA GLY A 216 11.82 18.12 -3.92
C GLY A 216 11.64 19.40 -3.12
N ALA A 217 10.65 19.41 -2.28
CA ALA A 217 10.37 20.45 -1.30
C ALA A 217 9.77 19.82 -0.04
N ASP A 218 9.86 20.50 1.08
CA ASP A 218 9.16 20.10 2.30
C ASP A 218 7.67 20.43 2.13
N TYR A 219 6.86 19.38 2.21
CA TYR A 219 5.41 19.53 2.13
C TYR A 219 4.83 19.70 3.53
N ILE A 220 4.12 20.80 3.73
CA ILE A 220 3.37 21.11 4.94
C ILE A 220 1.89 20.86 4.65
N PRO A 221 1.18 20.05 5.48
CA PRO A 221 -0.24 19.83 5.29
C PRO A 221 -1.04 21.14 5.28
N GLU A 222 -1.94 21.30 4.33
CA GLU A 222 -2.76 22.51 4.14
C GLU A 222 -3.71 22.75 5.32
N ASP A 223 -4.05 21.71 6.07
CA ASP A 223 -4.94 21.78 7.22
C ASP A 223 -4.45 20.86 8.35
N HIS A 224 -4.48 21.36 9.58
CA HIS A 224 -4.21 20.55 10.77
C HIS A 224 -5.21 19.41 10.96
N LEU A 225 -6.45 19.63 10.57
CA LEU A 225 -7.50 18.64 10.60
C LEU A 225 -7.50 17.89 9.27
N LEU A 226 -6.60 16.92 9.13
CA LEU A 226 -6.35 16.18 7.88
C LEU A 226 -7.61 15.56 7.25
N GLY A 227 -8.64 15.30 8.04
CA GLY A 227 -9.93 14.83 7.53
C GLY A 227 -10.71 15.85 6.70
N ARG A 228 -10.30 17.12 6.67
CA ARG A 228 -10.91 18.17 5.84
C ARG A 228 -10.19 18.37 4.50
N VAL A 229 -9.00 17.84 4.35
CA VAL A 229 -8.25 17.92 3.10
C VAL A 229 -8.96 17.12 2.01
N THR A 230 -9.19 17.73 0.86
CA THR A 230 -9.83 17.15 -0.32
C THR A 230 -8.91 17.24 -1.53
N PRO A 231 -9.17 16.54 -2.65
CA PRO A 231 -8.39 16.69 -3.88
C PRO A 231 -8.38 18.11 -4.45
N GLU A 232 -9.30 18.98 -4.04
CA GLU A 232 -9.42 20.36 -4.51
C GLU A 232 -8.63 21.35 -3.63
N THR A 233 -8.21 20.96 -2.42
CA THR A 233 -7.32 21.74 -1.56
C THR A 233 -5.87 21.54 -1.91
#